data_5af8ade6a6f3dc24e0e725d824f67902
#
_entry.id   5af8ade6a6f3dc24e0e725d824f67902
#
_cell.length_a   1.000
_cell.length_b   1.000
_cell.length_c   1.000
_cell.angle_alpha   90.00
_cell.angle_beta   90.00
_cell.angle_gamma   90.00
#
_symmetry.space_group_name_H-M   'P 1'
#
loop_
_entity.id
_entity.type
_entity.pdbx_description
1 polymer ?
#
loop_
_entity_poly.entity_id
_entity_poly.type
_entity_poly.pdbx_seq_one_letter_code
_entity_poly.pdbx_strand_id
1 'polypeptide(L)'
;ISGTFPPGSVFKMVTATAALEEKITNENEFLRCNGVYWTILPKKDWKPGGHGTTNIIKALGESCNIYFYEMGRRLGIDTIEKYAKQYGLGSVTGIELPGEKAGNVASREYKKNTFTRPDDKIWYPAETLDAAIGQGYNSFTPIQIANYIAAIANEGTWMKPHLIKSIVDPNGKTVLEKNPEIGGQIDVSKSTFDVIKRGMRAVTLPGGTAYSVFADLPIAVAGK
;
A
#
# COMPACT_ATOMS: atom_id res chain seq x y z
N ILE A 1 15.12 -7.86 -3.53
CA ILE A 1 15.60 -6.72 -2.75
C ILE A 1 16.19 -5.60 -3.61
N SER A 2 16.72 -5.90 -4.80
CA SER A 2 17.38 -4.92 -5.69
C SER A 2 16.51 -4.44 -6.85
N GLY A 3 15.49 -5.21 -7.26
CA GLY A 3 14.50 -4.79 -8.25
C GLY A 3 13.38 -3.99 -7.61
N THR A 4 13.00 -2.86 -8.23
CA THR A 4 11.88 -2.02 -7.79
C THR A 4 10.80 -1.99 -8.85
N PHE A 5 9.53 -2.07 -8.45
CA PHE A 5 8.37 -2.17 -9.34
C PHE A 5 7.24 -1.27 -8.82
N PRO A 6 6.40 -0.74 -9.72
CA PRO A 6 5.16 -0.10 -9.31
C PRO A 6 4.28 -1.08 -8.51
N PRO A 7 3.86 -0.73 -7.29
CA PRO A 7 3.11 -1.64 -6.44
C PRO A 7 1.69 -1.89 -6.95
N GLY A 8 1.14 -0.97 -7.76
CA GLY A 8 -0.24 -1.05 -8.22
C GLY A 8 -1.23 -1.10 -7.06
N SER A 9 -2.31 -1.85 -7.22
CA SER A 9 -3.44 -1.87 -6.28
C SER A 9 -3.10 -2.32 -4.85
N VAL A 10 -1.94 -2.95 -4.60
CA VAL A 10 -1.53 -3.24 -3.22
C VAL A 10 -1.21 -1.96 -2.43
N PHE A 11 -0.90 -0.86 -3.09
CA PHE A 11 -0.69 0.44 -2.46
C PHE A 11 -1.99 1.11 -1.96
N LYS A 12 -3.16 0.68 -2.45
CA LYS A 12 -4.46 1.25 -2.06
C LYS A 12 -4.74 1.18 -0.56
N MET A 13 -4.11 0.25 0.15
CA MET A 13 -4.24 0.19 1.61
C MET A 13 -3.52 1.35 2.30
N VAL A 14 -2.41 1.86 1.74
CA VAL A 14 -1.77 3.10 2.22
C VAL A 14 -2.72 4.28 2.07
N THR A 15 -3.29 4.44 0.88
CA THR A 15 -4.26 5.53 0.60
C THR A 15 -5.51 5.40 1.47
N ALA A 16 -6.01 4.17 1.69
CA ALA A 16 -7.16 3.93 2.55
C ALA A 16 -6.85 4.27 4.02
N THR A 17 -5.68 3.87 4.52
CA THR A 17 -5.22 4.23 5.87
C THR A 17 -5.19 5.74 6.05
N ALA A 18 -4.54 6.44 5.12
CA ALA A 18 -4.48 7.91 5.13
C ALA A 18 -5.88 8.54 5.13
N ALA A 19 -6.79 8.06 4.28
CA ALA A 19 -8.12 8.62 4.17
C ALA A 19 -8.99 8.41 5.43
N LEU A 20 -8.81 7.29 6.12
CA LEU A 20 -9.51 7.01 7.37
C LEU A 20 -8.94 7.82 8.54
N GLU A 21 -7.61 7.87 8.69
CA GLU A 21 -6.96 8.60 9.80
C GLU A 21 -7.14 10.12 9.68
N GLU A 22 -7.05 10.67 8.48
CA GLU A 22 -7.30 12.10 8.23
C GLU A 22 -8.80 12.43 8.16
N LYS A 23 -9.70 11.45 8.43
CA LYS A 23 -11.16 11.59 8.43
C LYS A 23 -11.72 12.12 7.10
N ILE A 24 -11.02 11.85 6.01
CA ILE A 24 -11.44 12.19 4.64
C ILE A 24 -12.60 11.31 4.20
N THR A 25 -12.69 10.11 4.77
CA THR A 25 -13.80 9.15 4.57
C THR A 25 -13.99 8.31 5.84
N ASN A 26 -15.07 7.54 5.85
CA ASN A 26 -15.34 6.49 6.84
C ASN A 26 -16.03 5.30 6.17
N GLU A 27 -16.23 4.21 6.91
CA GLU A 27 -16.81 2.98 6.34
C GLU A 27 -18.28 3.13 5.87
N ASN A 28 -18.98 4.17 6.30
CA ASN A 28 -20.38 4.44 5.95
C ASN A 28 -20.52 5.50 4.84
N GLU A 29 -19.41 6.07 4.35
CA GLU A 29 -19.46 6.98 3.21
C GLU A 29 -19.44 6.18 1.90
N PHE A 30 -20.41 6.45 1.04
CA PHE A 30 -20.55 5.80 -0.24
C PHE A 30 -20.29 6.77 -1.38
N LEU A 31 -19.49 6.33 -2.36
CA LEU A 31 -19.26 7.01 -3.63
C LEU A 31 -19.82 6.15 -4.76
N ARG A 32 -20.23 6.80 -5.85
CA ARG A 32 -20.71 6.11 -7.05
C ARG A 32 -19.58 5.96 -8.07
N CYS A 33 -19.26 4.72 -8.41
CA CYS A 33 -18.32 4.37 -9.47
C CYS A 33 -19.07 4.00 -10.75
N ASN A 34 -19.01 4.87 -11.77
CA ASN A 34 -19.63 4.67 -13.07
C ASN A 34 -18.64 4.24 -14.16
N GLY A 35 -17.44 3.76 -13.78
CA GLY A 35 -16.43 3.28 -14.71
C GLY A 35 -15.47 4.33 -15.26
N VAL A 36 -15.77 5.64 -15.12
CA VAL A 36 -14.87 6.74 -15.52
C VAL A 36 -14.88 7.84 -14.47
N TYR A 37 -13.70 8.30 -14.10
CA TYR A 37 -13.49 9.46 -13.22
C TYR A 37 -13.28 10.71 -14.05
N TRP A 38 -14.07 11.77 -13.80
CA TRP A 38 -14.10 12.98 -14.62
C TRP A 38 -13.62 14.25 -13.90
N THR A 39 -13.42 14.20 -12.57
CA THR A 39 -13.23 15.42 -11.76
C THR A 39 -11.97 16.22 -12.13
N ILE A 40 -10.86 15.56 -12.48
CA ILE A 40 -9.62 16.23 -12.89
C ILE A 40 -9.38 15.99 -14.38
N LEU A 41 -9.41 14.73 -14.78
CA LEU A 41 -9.30 14.30 -16.16
C LEU A 41 -9.92 12.89 -16.29
N PRO A 42 -10.38 12.50 -17.51
CA PRO A 42 -11.01 11.20 -17.69
C PRO A 42 -10.01 10.07 -17.44
N LYS A 43 -10.23 9.31 -16.35
CA LYS A 43 -9.49 8.08 -16.02
C LYS A 43 -10.47 6.92 -15.87
N LYS A 44 -10.21 5.83 -16.59
CA LYS A 44 -11.05 4.62 -16.55
C LYS A 44 -10.79 3.78 -15.30
N ASP A 45 -11.86 3.19 -14.79
CA ASP A 45 -11.73 2.02 -13.91
C ASP A 45 -11.32 0.78 -14.73
N TRP A 46 -10.78 -0.23 -14.06
CA TRP A 46 -10.50 -1.51 -14.70
C TRP A 46 -11.79 -2.28 -15.06
N LYS A 47 -12.89 -2.04 -14.30
CA LYS A 47 -14.20 -2.68 -14.51
C LYS A 47 -15.06 -1.84 -15.46
N PRO A 48 -15.40 -2.32 -16.66
CA PRO A 48 -16.35 -1.64 -17.54
C PRO A 48 -17.70 -1.41 -16.84
N GLY A 49 -18.25 -0.19 -16.94
CA GLY A 49 -19.48 0.19 -16.25
C GLY A 49 -19.32 0.52 -14.77
N GLY A 50 -18.14 0.25 -14.19
CA GLY A 50 -17.82 0.59 -12.81
C GLY A 50 -18.35 -0.39 -11.76
N HIS A 51 -18.23 0.00 -10.50
CA HIS A 51 -18.56 -0.82 -9.34
C HIS A 51 -19.90 -0.43 -8.67
N GLY A 52 -20.59 0.60 -9.21
CA GLY A 52 -21.82 1.13 -8.61
C GLY A 52 -21.55 1.86 -7.29
N THR A 53 -22.48 1.75 -6.36
CA THR A 53 -22.34 2.32 -5.02
C THR A 53 -21.28 1.56 -4.22
N THR A 54 -20.25 2.27 -3.74
CA THR A 54 -19.03 1.69 -3.22
C THR A 54 -18.55 2.48 -2.00
N ASN A 55 -18.32 1.79 -0.89
CA ASN A 55 -17.62 2.32 0.28
C ASN A 55 -16.17 1.82 0.30
N ILE A 56 -15.39 2.19 1.30
CA ILE A 56 -13.96 1.87 1.39
C ILE A 56 -13.68 0.36 1.43
N ILE A 57 -14.52 -0.43 2.13
CA ILE A 57 -14.36 -1.90 2.23
C ILE A 57 -14.59 -2.55 0.87
N LYS A 58 -15.69 -2.20 0.20
CA LYS A 58 -15.99 -2.69 -1.15
C LYS A 58 -14.94 -2.22 -2.15
N ALA A 59 -14.47 -0.97 -2.05
CA ALA A 59 -13.41 -0.42 -2.91
C ALA A 59 -12.09 -1.18 -2.80
N LEU A 60 -11.72 -1.61 -1.59
CA LEU A 60 -10.58 -2.50 -1.38
C LEU A 60 -10.83 -3.89 -1.96
N GLY A 61 -11.98 -4.49 -1.65
CA GLY A 61 -12.36 -5.84 -2.09
C GLY A 61 -12.43 -5.99 -3.61
N GLU A 62 -13.07 -5.04 -4.28
CA GLU A 62 -13.24 -5.04 -5.74
C GLU A 62 -12.17 -4.24 -6.48
N SER A 63 -11.20 -3.68 -5.77
CA SER A 63 -10.08 -2.89 -6.34
C SER A 63 -10.54 -1.66 -7.16
N CYS A 64 -11.59 -0.95 -6.73
CA CYS A 64 -12.14 0.20 -7.45
C CYS A 64 -11.12 1.34 -7.57
N ASN A 65 -10.70 1.68 -8.78
CA ASN A 65 -9.76 2.78 -9.01
C ASN A 65 -10.43 4.14 -8.75
N ILE A 66 -11.67 4.31 -9.17
CA ILE A 66 -12.39 5.60 -9.08
C ILE A 66 -12.54 6.03 -7.61
N TYR A 67 -12.85 5.10 -6.72
CA TYR A 67 -12.89 5.38 -5.29
C TYR A 67 -11.55 5.95 -4.80
N PHE A 68 -10.45 5.30 -5.18
CA PHE A 68 -9.11 5.72 -4.75
C PHE A 68 -8.57 6.95 -5.48
N TYR A 69 -9.02 7.25 -6.70
CA TYR A 69 -8.77 8.54 -7.34
C TYR A 69 -9.39 9.68 -6.52
N GLU A 70 -10.64 9.51 -6.08
CA GLU A 70 -11.31 10.51 -5.25
C GLU A 70 -10.64 10.66 -3.88
N MET A 71 -10.25 9.56 -3.23
CA MET A 71 -9.49 9.63 -1.97
C MET A 71 -8.15 10.35 -2.18
N GLY A 72 -7.42 10.03 -3.24
CA GLY A 72 -6.17 10.69 -3.59
C GLY A 72 -6.34 12.19 -3.82
N ARG A 73 -7.38 12.59 -4.55
CA ARG A 73 -7.71 14.01 -4.78
C ARG A 73 -7.97 14.76 -3.48
N ARG A 74 -8.73 14.17 -2.57
CA ARG A 74 -9.09 14.78 -1.27
C ARG A 74 -7.88 14.85 -0.31
N LEU A 75 -7.02 13.83 -0.31
CA LEU A 75 -5.83 13.77 0.55
C LEU A 75 -4.68 14.68 0.07
N GLY A 76 -4.46 14.73 -1.24
CA GLY A 76 -3.24 15.31 -1.80
C GLY A 76 -2.03 14.39 -1.66
N ILE A 77 -0.98 14.67 -2.46
CA ILE A 77 0.20 13.80 -2.52
C ILE A 77 1.02 13.82 -1.23
N ASP A 78 1.10 14.97 -0.56
CA ASP A 78 1.94 15.13 0.61
C ASP A 78 1.45 14.26 1.78
N THR A 79 0.12 14.11 1.92
CA THR A 79 -0.48 13.21 2.91
C THR A 79 -0.26 11.74 2.54
N ILE A 80 -0.44 11.37 1.27
CA ILE A 80 -0.18 9.99 0.79
C ILE A 80 1.28 9.62 1.02
N GLU A 81 2.23 10.51 0.70
CA GLU A 81 3.66 10.34 0.97
C GLU A 81 3.94 10.10 2.44
N LYS A 82 3.36 10.93 3.34
CA LYS A 82 3.50 10.79 4.79
C LYS A 82 3.16 9.38 5.26
N TYR A 83 1.99 8.86 4.88
CA TYR A 83 1.57 7.51 5.30
C TYR A 83 2.37 6.40 4.63
N ALA A 84 2.77 6.55 3.37
CA ALA A 84 3.65 5.59 2.71
C ALA A 84 5.00 5.45 3.45
N LYS A 85 5.59 6.57 3.86
CA LYS A 85 6.83 6.59 4.64
C LYS A 85 6.67 5.97 6.03
N GLN A 86 5.53 6.19 6.71
CA GLN A 86 5.24 5.53 7.99
C GLN A 86 5.20 3.99 7.85
N TYR A 87 4.74 3.47 6.71
CA TYR A 87 4.80 2.05 6.39
C TYR A 87 6.20 1.54 5.99
N GLY A 88 7.24 2.38 6.05
CA GLY A 88 8.62 2.03 5.69
C GLY A 88 8.85 1.98 4.17
N LEU A 89 7.87 2.39 3.35
CA LEU A 89 8.03 2.46 1.91
C LEU A 89 8.98 3.61 1.53
N GLY A 90 9.83 3.38 0.54
CA GLY A 90 10.85 4.35 0.13
C GLY A 90 12.12 4.35 0.99
N SER A 91 12.27 3.37 1.89
CA SER A 91 13.47 3.16 2.72
C SER A 91 13.92 1.71 2.68
N VAL A 92 15.20 1.44 2.86
CA VAL A 92 15.71 0.06 2.99
C VAL A 92 15.12 -0.60 4.24
N THR A 93 14.82 -1.90 4.17
CA THR A 93 14.27 -2.65 5.30
C THR A 93 15.36 -3.06 6.31
N GLY A 94 16.62 -3.01 5.87
CA GLY A 94 17.78 -3.40 6.67
C GLY A 94 18.00 -4.91 6.75
N ILE A 95 17.46 -5.67 5.77
CA ILE A 95 17.79 -7.11 5.62
C ILE A 95 19.28 -7.28 5.37
N GLU A 96 19.88 -8.38 5.86
CA GLU A 96 21.34 -8.61 5.82
C GLU A 96 21.90 -8.90 4.42
N LEU A 97 21.17 -8.66 3.36
CA LEU A 97 21.63 -8.86 1.99
C LEU A 97 22.18 -7.56 1.39
N PRO A 98 23.32 -7.62 0.67
CA PRO A 98 23.87 -6.45 0.00
C PRO A 98 23.02 -6.04 -1.20
N GLY A 99 23.04 -4.75 -1.53
CA GLY A 99 22.38 -4.22 -2.73
C GLY A 99 20.88 -3.99 -2.58
N GLU A 100 20.36 -3.92 -1.36
CA GLU A 100 18.96 -3.51 -1.13
C GLU A 100 18.71 -2.11 -1.66
N LYS A 101 17.60 -1.92 -2.38
CA LYS A 101 17.16 -0.63 -2.91
C LYS A 101 16.06 -0.04 -2.03
N ALA A 102 16.17 1.27 -1.79
CA ALA A 102 15.15 2.00 -1.03
C ALA A 102 13.81 2.14 -1.77
N GLY A 103 13.82 1.98 -3.09
CA GLY A 103 12.63 2.31 -3.88
C GLY A 103 12.33 3.80 -3.89
N ASN A 104 11.10 4.14 -4.24
CA ASN A 104 10.67 5.54 -4.30
C ASN A 104 9.19 5.70 -3.97
N VAL A 105 8.87 6.65 -3.10
CA VAL A 105 7.51 7.14 -2.88
C VAL A 105 7.28 8.33 -3.80
N ALA A 106 6.17 8.31 -4.54
CA ALA A 106 5.75 9.44 -5.37
C ALA A 106 5.57 10.69 -4.50
N SER A 107 6.31 11.76 -4.84
CA SER A 107 6.27 13.02 -4.09
C SER A 107 6.71 14.21 -4.94
N ARG A 108 6.38 15.42 -4.46
CA ARG A 108 6.85 16.67 -5.06
C ARG A 108 8.37 16.76 -5.00
N GLU A 109 8.97 16.33 -3.90
CA GLU A 109 10.42 16.32 -3.71
C GLU A 109 11.11 15.40 -4.71
N TYR A 110 10.58 14.19 -4.91
CA TYR A 110 11.10 13.28 -5.92
C TYR A 110 11.14 13.92 -7.31
N LYS A 111 10.02 14.52 -7.76
CA LYS A 111 9.97 15.20 -9.05
C LYS A 111 11.01 16.32 -9.16
N LYS A 112 11.07 17.17 -8.13
CA LYS A 112 12.01 18.30 -8.09
C LYS A 112 13.47 17.85 -8.22
N ASN A 113 13.82 16.71 -7.60
CA ASN A 113 15.19 16.21 -7.54
C ASN A 113 15.56 15.33 -8.76
N THR A 114 14.58 14.68 -9.38
CA THR A 114 14.82 13.71 -10.46
C THR A 114 14.83 14.37 -11.84
N PHE A 115 13.95 15.33 -12.07
CA PHE A 115 13.79 15.94 -13.38
C PHE A 115 14.65 17.20 -13.52
N THR A 116 15.12 17.46 -14.74
CA THR A 116 15.98 18.63 -15.06
C THR A 116 15.18 19.82 -15.57
N ARG A 117 14.14 19.56 -16.39
CA ARG A 117 13.33 20.62 -17.00
C ARG A 117 12.39 21.24 -15.96
N PRO A 118 12.24 22.57 -15.89
CA PRO A 118 11.38 23.23 -14.90
C PRO A 118 9.94 22.70 -14.89
N ASP A 119 9.33 22.53 -16.06
CA ASP A 119 7.93 22.08 -16.18
C ASP A 119 7.74 20.65 -15.66
N ASP A 120 8.73 19.78 -15.84
CA ASP A 120 8.69 18.40 -15.36
C ASP A 120 8.84 18.31 -13.83
N LYS A 121 9.32 19.37 -13.16
CA LYS A 121 9.44 19.47 -11.70
C LYS A 121 8.13 19.82 -11.03
N ILE A 122 7.15 20.33 -11.77
CA ILE A 122 5.85 20.72 -11.24
C ILE A 122 5.01 19.47 -10.99
N TRP A 123 4.43 19.36 -9.79
CA TRP A 123 3.48 18.31 -9.47
C TRP A 123 2.08 18.69 -9.94
N TYR A 124 1.51 17.88 -10.80
CA TYR A 124 0.15 18.09 -11.31
C TYR A 124 -0.88 17.24 -10.54
N PRO A 125 -2.10 17.74 -10.31
CA PRO A 125 -3.14 17.00 -9.59
C PRO A 125 -3.43 15.60 -10.15
N ALA A 126 -3.31 15.41 -11.47
CA ALA A 126 -3.50 14.12 -12.13
C ALA A 126 -2.49 13.04 -11.68
N GLU A 127 -1.29 13.44 -11.31
CA GLU A 127 -0.24 12.52 -10.84
C GLU A 127 -0.57 11.98 -9.45
N THR A 128 -1.31 12.76 -8.64
CA THR A 128 -1.82 12.28 -7.35
C THR A 128 -2.82 11.14 -7.53
N LEU A 129 -3.64 11.17 -8.58
CA LEU A 129 -4.57 10.08 -8.87
C LEU A 129 -3.82 8.77 -9.14
N ASP A 130 -2.77 8.83 -9.95
CA ASP A 130 -1.94 7.66 -10.24
C ASP A 130 -1.20 7.17 -9.00
N ALA A 131 -0.62 8.08 -8.23
CA ALA A 131 0.07 7.76 -6.99
C ALA A 131 -0.87 7.06 -5.98
N ALA A 132 -2.12 7.52 -5.85
CA ALA A 132 -3.10 6.96 -4.92
C ALA A 132 -3.46 5.50 -5.20
N ILE A 133 -3.25 5.00 -6.41
CA ILE A 133 -3.46 3.59 -6.79
C ILE A 133 -2.15 2.81 -6.99
N GLY A 134 -1.02 3.37 -6.52
CA GLY A 134 0.29 2.73 -6.59
C GLY A 134 0.92 2.73 -7.97
N GLN A 135 0.59 3.71 -8.80
CA GLN A 135 1.16 3.94 -10.11
C GLN A 135 1.98 5.23 -10.13
N GLY A 136 2.33 5.70 -11.31
CA GLY A 136 3.16 6.89 -11.47
C GLY A 136 4.58 6.67 -10.96
N TYR A 137 5.03 7.52 -10.05
CA TYR A 137 6.41 7.48 -9.54
C TYR A 137 6.62 6.53 -8.35
N ASN A 138 5.59 5.80 -7.89
CA ASN A 138 5.75 4.78 -6.85
C ASN A 138 6.52 3.57 -7.39
N SER A 139 7.59 3.19 -6.70
CA SER A 139 8.40 2.03 -7.09
C SER A 139 9.06 1.42 -5.85
N PHE A 140 8.73 0.16 -5.52
CA PHE A 140 9.19 -0.51 -4.31
C PHE A 140 9.73 -1.90 -4.60
N THR A 141 10.57 -2.39 -3.70
CA THR A 141 11.04 -3.77 -3.76
C THR A 141 9.95 -4.72 -3.22
N PRO A 142 9.89 -5.99 -3.70
CA PRO A 142 8.97 -6.98 -3.14
C PRO A 142 9.09 -7.17 -1.63
N ILE A 143 10.28 -7.05 -1.05
CA ILE A 143 10.47 -7.16 0.40
C ILE A 143 9.82 -5.99 1.15
N GLN A 144 9.88 -4.78 0.63
CA GLN A 144 9.17 -3.64 1.20
C GLN A 144 7.66 -3.85 1.19
N ILE A 145 7.11 -4.35 0.06
CA ILE A 145 5.68 -4.67 -0.05
C ILE A 145 5.28 -5.75 0.96
N ALA A 146 6.06 -6.82 1.08
CA ALA A 146 5.79 -7.87 2.06
C ALA A 146 5.83 -7.33 3.50
N ASN A 147 6.82 -6.50 3.82
CA ASN A 147 7.01 -5.94 5.15
C ASN A 147 5.86 -4.98 5.54
N TYR A 148 5.42 -4.11 4.63
CA TYR A 148 4.30 -3.22 4.93
C TYR A 148 2.97 -3.97 5.07
N ILE A 149 2.74 -5.05 4.30
CA ILE A 149 1.56 -5.92 4.48
C ILE A 149 1.61 -6.63 5.84
N ALA A 150 2.80 -7.11 6.24
CA ALA A 150 3.00 -7.69 7.56
C ALA A 150 2.71 -6.67 8.67
N ALA A 151 3.10 -5.40 8.49
CA ALA A 151 2.78 -4.33 9.42
C ALA A 151 1.26 -4.08 9.57
N ILE A 152 0.50 -4.14 8.47
CA ILE A 152 -0.98 -4.06 8.52
C ILE A 152 -1.55 -5.24 9.32
N ALA A 153 -1.09 -6.45 9.04
CA ALA A 153 -1.54 -7.66 9.74
C ALA A 153 -1.23 -7.59 11.24
N ASN A 154 -0.10 -6.98 11.59
CA ASN A 154 0.43 -6.83 12.94
C ASN A 154 0.05 -5.49 13.62
N GLU A 155 -1.05 -4.88 13.19
CA GLU A 155 -1.65 -3.67 13.77
C GLU A 155 -0.65 -2.50 13.91
N GLY A 156 0.19 -2.32 12.88
CA GLY A 156 1.12 -1.20 12.76
C GLY A 156 2.55 -1.49 13.22
N THR A 157 2.80 -2.60 13.88
CA THR A 157 4.17 -2.98 14.23
C THR A 157 4.83 -3.67 13.04
N TRP A 158 5.89 -3.10 12.50
CA TRP A 158 6.68 -3.79 11.49
C TRP A 158 8.00 -4.28 12.06
N MET A 159 8.38 -5.49 11.62
CA MET A 159 9.58 -6.17 12.07
C MET A 159 10.69 -5.97 11.03
N LYS A 160 11.92 -5.83 11.50
CA LYS A 160 13.08 -5.81 10.62
C LYS A 160 13.27 -7.20 10.03
N PRO A 161 13.22 -7.36 8.69
CA PRO A 161 13.42 -8.68 8.08
C PRO A 161 14.86 -9.17 8.33
N HIS A 162 15.00 -10.46 8.62
CA HIS A 162 16.30 -11.09 8.75
C HIS A 162 16.27 -12.52 8.20
N LEU A 163 17.42 -13.01 7.71
CA LEU A 163 17.58 -14.36 7.16
C LEU A 163 18.25 -15.29 8.15
N ILE A 164 19.19 -14.75 8.96
CA ILE A 164 19.93 -15.54 9.91
C ILE A 164 19.12 -15.66 11.20
N LYS A 165 18.75 -16.88 11.58
CA LYS A 165 18.15 -17.17 12.87
C LYS A 165 19.20 -17.42 13.94
N SER A 166 20.15 -18.30 13.64
CA SER A 166 21.25 -18.63 14.56
C SER A 166 22.49 -19.10 13.80
N ILE A 167 23.64 -18.95 14.44
CA ILE A 167 24.90 -19.51 14.01
C ILE A 167 25.36 -20.47 15.10
N VAL A 168 25.73 -21.69 14.74
CA VAL A 168 26.28 -22.72 15.64
C VAL A 168 27.70 -23.08 15.25
N ASP A 169 28.53 -23.37 16.23
CA ASP A 169 29.89 -23.88 16.01
C ASP A 169 29.89 -25.37 15.59
N PRO A 170 31.02 -25.94 15.20
CA PRO A 170 31.11 -27.35 14.83
C PRO A 170 30.71 -28.33 15.94
N ASN A 171 30.69 -27.91 17.21
CA ASN A 171 30.28 -28.71 18.36
C ASN A 171 28.77 -28.59 18.67
N GLY A 172 28.03 -27.83 17.86
CA GLY A 172 26.61 -27.61 18.06
C GLY A 172 26.24 -26.53 19.07
N LYS A 173 27.22 -25.77 19.58
CA LYS A 173 26.98 -24.66 20.50
C LYS A 173 26.54 -23.41 19.71
N THR A 174 25.44 -22.80 20.14
CA THR A 174 25.00 -21.54 19.56
C THR A 174 25.98 -20.41 19.85
N VAL A 175 26.54 -19.82 18.81
CA VAL A 175 27.48 -18.69 18.86
C VAL A 175 26.74 -17.36 18.71
N LEU A 176 25.67 -17.35 17.91
CA LEU A 176 24.80 -16.20 17.70
C LEU A 176 23.35 -16.70 17.64
N GLU A 177 22.46 -16.03 18.33
CA GLU A 177 21.01 -16.15 18.14
C GLU A 177 20.43 -14.78 17.87
N LYS A 178 19.62 -14.65 16.79
CA LYS A 178 19.01 -13.39 16.41
C LYS A 178 17.55 -13.40 16.81
N ASN A 179 17.19 -12.52 17.70
CA ASN A 179 15.81 -12.32 18.12
C ASN A 179 15.08 -11.39 17.13
N PRO A 180 13.76 -11.50 16.99
CA PRO A 180 12.96 -10.55 16.23
C PRO A 180 13.20 -9.12 16.71
N GLU A 181 13.48 -8.21 15.79
CA GLU A 181 13.73 -6.79 16.06
C GLU A 181 12.57 -5.95 15.51
N ILE A 182 11.97 -5.11 16.36
CA ILE A 182 10.97 -4.15 15.92
C ILE A 182 11.69 -3.06 15.11
N GLY A 183 11.31 -2.90 13.84
CA GLY A 183 11.85 -1.85 12.97
C GLY A 183 11.14 -0.52 13.17
N GLY A 184 9.85 -0.55 13.55
CA GLY A 184 9.07 0.62 13.85
C GLY A 184 7.61 0.34 14.17
N GLN A 185 6.90 1.40 14.56
CA GLN A 185 5.48 1.40 14.83
C GLN A 185 4.81 2.50 14.00
N ILE A 186 3.71 2.15 13.36
CA ILE A 186 2.90 3.09 12.58
C ILE A 186 1.85 3.70 13.51
N ASP A 187 1.81 5.03 13.56
CA ASP A 187 0.83 5.77 14.36
C ASP A 187 -0.51 5.84 13.61
N VAL A 188 -1.29 4.76 13.74
CA VAL A 188 -2.59 4.56 13.12
C VAL A 188 -3.51 3.86 14.11
N SER A 189 -4.76 4.29 14.16
CA SER A 189 -5.73 3.74 15.10
C SER A 189 -6.06 2.28 14.80
N LYS A 190 -6.36 1.50 15.85
CA LYS A 190 -6.81 0.12 15.72
C LYS A 190 -8.06 0.00 14.83
N SER A 191 -8.99 0.93 14.96
CA SER A 191 -10.21 0.96 14.14
C SER A 191 -9.91 1.06 12.64
N THR A 192 -8.90 1.83 12.26
CA THR A 192 -8.45 1.90 10.86
C THR A 192 -7.88 0.58 10.38
N PHE A 193 -7.01 -0.08 11.17
CA PHE A 193 -6.51 -1.42 10.81
C PHE A 193 -7.65 -2.44 10.66
N ASP A 194 -8.68 -2.38 11.52
CA ASP A 194 -9.84 -3.27 11.42
C ASP A 194 -10.62 -3.05 10.11
N VAL A 195 -10.82 -1.80 9.67
CA VAL A 195 -11.45 -1.49 8.39
C VAL A 195 -10.60 -2.00 7.22
N ILE A 196 -9.28 -1.76 7.24
CA ILE A 196 -8.35 -2.22 6.22
C ILE A 196 -8.35 -3.75 6.12
N LYS A 197 -8.24 -4.46 7.24
CA LYS A 197 -8.25 -5.94 7.28
C LYS A 197 -9.58 -6.50 6.75
N ARG A 198 -10.73 -5.88 7.07
CA ARG A 198 -12.03 -6.26 6.47
C ARG A 198 -12.05 -6.02 4.96
N GLY A 199 -11.49 -4.93 4.48
CA GLY A 199 -11.31 -4.67 3.04
C GLY A 199 -10.41 -5.71 2.36
N MET A 200 -9.31 -6.09 2.99
CA MET A 200 -8.42 -7.17 2.52
C MET A 200 -9.13 -8.53 2.52
N ARG A 201 -9.96 -8.81 3.51
CA ARG A 201 -10.77 -10.04 3.55
C ARG A 201 -11.82 -10.05 2.43
N ALA A 202 -12.44 -8.91 2.13
CA ALA A 202 -13.41 -8.78 1.04
C ALA A 202 -12.84 -9.15 -0.34
N VAL A 203 -11.52 -9.06 -0.54
CA VAL A 203 -10.85 -9.47 -1.80
C VAL A 203 -11.09 -10.95 -2.11
N THR A 204 -11.17 -11.81 -1.10
CA THR A 204 -11.30 -13.26 -1.20
C THR A 204 -12.72 -13.77 -0.93
N LEU A 205 -13.67 -12.88 -0.69
CA LEU A 205 -15.10 -13.17 -0.52
C LEU A 205 -15.87 -12.99 -1.85
N PRO A 206 -17.12 -13.48 -1.97
CA PRO A 206 -17.95 -13.28 -3.16
C PRO A 206 -17.99 -11.82 -3.60
N GLY A 207 -17.69 -11.57 -4.88
CA GLY A 207 -17.55 -10.23 -5.45
C GLY A 207 -16.13 -9.65 -5.40
N GLY A 208 -15.25 -10.18 -4.56
CA GLY A 208 -13.85 -9.75 -4.50
C GLY A 208 -13.00 -10.26 -5.68
N THR A 209 -11.91 -9.55 -5.94
CA THR A 209 -11.07 -9.80 -7.15
C THR A 209 -10.35 -11.15 -7.13
N ALA A 210 -10.18 -11.79 -5.99
CA ALA A 210 -9.53 -13.10 -5.86
C ALA A 210 -10.47 -14.21 -5.37
N TYR A 211 -11.78 -13.96 -5.34
CA TYR A 211 -12.74 -14.95 -4.85
C TYR A 211 -12.62 -16.30 -5.54
N SER A 212 -12.57 -16.33 -6.88
CA SER A 212 -12.48 -17.57 -7.65
C SER A 212 -11.24 -18.43 -7.36
N VAL A 213 -10.17 -17.81 -6.86
CA VAL A 213 -8.91 -18.50 -6.52
C VAL A 213 -8.95 -19.09 -5.10
N PHE A 214 -9.67 -18.45 -4.18
CA PHE A 214 -9.63 -18.76 -2.75
C PHE A 214 -10.94 -19.32 -2.20
N ALA A 215 -11.98 -19.49 -3.03
CA ALA A 215 -13.32 -19.92 -2.59
C ALA A 215 -13.32 -21.27 -1.87
N ASP A 216 -12.52 -22.22 -2.35
CA ASP A 216 -12.51 -23.61 -1.88
C ASP A 216 -11.43 -23.87 -0.80
N LEU A 217 -10.70 -22.84 -0.36
CA LEU A 217 -9.69 -23.03 0.68
C LEU A 217 -10.34 -23.18 2.06
N PRO A 218 -9.91 -24.17 2.88
CA PRO A 218 -10.47 -24.42 4.22
C PRO A 218 -10.01 -23.40 5.25
N ILE A 219 -9.20 -22.42 4.86
CA ILE A 219 -8.67 -21.34 5.72
C ILE A 219 -9.11 -19.97 5.23
N ALA A 220 -9.27 -19.04 6.17
CA ALA A 220 -9.56 -17.65 5.83
C ALA A 220 -8.30 -16.96 5.30
N VAL A 221 -8.36 -16.43 4.08
CA VAL A 221 -7.29 -15.69 3.43
C VAL A 221 -7.73 -14.26 3.23
N ALA A 222 -6.80 -13.31 3.39
CA ALA A 222 -6.98 -11.90 3.08
C ALA A 222 -5.85 -11.42 2.18
N GLY A 223 -6.10 -10.44 1.33
CA GLY A 223 -5.09 -9.98 0.37
C GLY A 223 -5.49 -8.70 -0.35
N LYS A 224 -4.71 -8.41 -1.40
CA LYS A 224 -5.00 -7.32 -2.32
C LYS A 224 -4.41 -7.64 -3.69
#